data_02a7bf2417418cd026efc15975cd642c
#
_entry.id   02a7bf2417418cd026efc15975cd642c
#
_cell.length_a   1.000
_cell.length_b   1.000
_cell.length_c   1.000
_cell.angle_alpha   90.00
_cell.angle_beta   90.00
_cell.angle_gamma   90.00
#
_symmetry.space_group_name_H-M   'P 1'
#
loop_
_entity.id
_entity.type
_entity.pdbx_description
1 polymer ?
#
loop_
_entity_poly.entity_id
_entity_poly.type
_entity_poly.pdbx_seq_one_letter_code
_entity_poly.pdbx_strand_id
1 'polypeptide(L)'
;MPDATIDLPISFSVPAEFTPIDFSVSAEVNTNRLLEKLANVDPQPTNEETAHAVLTQQTMYELLSAAGAVYAGTLLYKPTQETRLASAILTVTARPSELSNEDTVHRLARAMGAIYQHAQVGVVQLAHGPAVSVTEDRKVDRPVNLLTDGGGPTIVRQMHTFVPIPGRLAMADFAIATENLAEWEPCVEILAEVCRTIVFPESA
;
A
#
# COMPACT_ATOMS: atom_id res chain seq x y z
N MET A 1 -21.04 1.69 -17.25
CA MET A 1 -21.59 0.90 -16.13
C MET A 1 -21.20 1.63 -14.88
N PRO A 2 -22.10 1.93 -13.94
CA PRO A 2 -21.69 2.59 -12.70
C PRO A 2 -20.80 1.63 -11.92
N ASP A 3 -19.61 2.10 -11.56
CA ASP A 3 -18.72 1.43 -10.63
C ASP A 3 -19.50 1.24 -9.32
N ALA A 4 -19.80 -0.02 -9.02
CA ALA A 4 -20.34 -0.37 -7.72
C ALA A 4 -19.20 -0.18 -6.70
N THR A 5 -19.19 0.94 -6.03
CA THR A 5 -18.37 1.11 -4.83
C THR A 5 -18.75 -0.03 -3.88
N ILE A 6 -17.86 -0.99 -3.72
CA ILE A 6 -18.08 -2.10 -2.79
C ILE A 6 -17.95 -1.52 -1.40
N ASP A 7 -19.08 -1.31 -0.73
CA ASP A 7 -19.08 -1.03 0.69
C ASP A 7 -18.55 -2.27 1.41
N LEU A 8 -17.28 -2.18 1.83
CA LEU A 8 -16.58 -3.29 2.44
C LEU A 8 -16.80 -3.26 3.94
N PRO A 9 -17.42 -4.30 4.48
CA PRO A 9 -17.50 -4.45 5.93
C PRO A 9 -16.16 -4.96 6.47
N ILE A 10 -15.13 -4.13 6.37
CA ILE A 10 -13.82 -4.42 6.92
C ILE A 10 -13.34 -3.20 7.69
N SER A 11 -12.87 -3.41 8.90
CA SER A 11 -12.16 -2.41 9.67
C SER A 11 -10.76 -2.91 9.99
N PHE A 12 -9.82 -2.00 10.06
CA PHE A 12 -8.42 -2.26 10.40
C PHE A 12 -7.81 -0.99 11.00
N SER A 13 -6.71 -1.15 11.71
CA SER A 13 -5.96 -0.04 12.29
C SER A 13 -4.66 0.16 11.50
N VAL A 14 -4.30 1.40 11.27
CA VAL A 14 -3.05 1.79 10.63
C VAL A 14 -2.24 2.62 11.62
N PRO A 15 -0.91 2.45 11.71
CA PRO A 15 -0.06 3.28 12.55
C PRO A 15 -0.26 4.78 12.29
N ALA A 16 -0.24 5.58 13.37
CA ALA A 16 -0.53 7.01 13.30
C ALA A 16 0.51 7.82 12.50
N GLU A 17 1.67 7.25 12.26
CA GLU A 17 2.75 7.83 11.46
C GLU A 17 2.40 7.92 9.97
N PHE A 18 1.47 7.10 9.50
CA PHE A 18 0.99 7.20 8.13
C PHE A 18 0.15 8.46 7.95
N THR A 19 0.41 9.17 6.85
CA THR A 19 -0.45 10.26 6.38
C THR A 19 -1.49 9.66 5.44
N PRO A 20 -2.77 9.58 5.85
CA PRO A 20 -3.79 9.01 4.98
C PRO A 20 -4.04 9.91 3.78
N ILE A 21 -4.30 9.27 2.64
CA ILE A 21 -4.86 9.91 1.46
C ILE A 21 -6.38 9.76 1.54
N ASP A 22 -7.06 10.86 1.71
CA ASP A 22 -8.52 10.88 1.84
C ASP A 22 -9.16 11.05 0.45
N PHE A 23 -9.76 9.99 -0.05
CA PHE A 23 -10.40 9.97 -1.37
C PHE A 23 -11.74 10.72 -1.42
N SER A 24 -12.27 11.15 -0.26
CA SER A 24 -13.50 11.94 -0.18
C SER A 24 -13.28 13.45 -0.41
N VAL A 25 -12.01 13.89 -0.39
CA VAL A 25 -11.62 15.29 -0.62
C VAL A 25 -10.74 15.42 -1.87
N SER A 26 -10.52 16.64 -2.34
CA SER A 26 -9.68 16.87 -3.52
C SER A 26 -8.20 16.55 -3.27
N ALA A 27 -7.46 16.32 -4.35
CA ALA A 27 -6.01 16.14 -4.30
C ALA A 27 -5.30 17.35 -3.66
N GLU A 28 -5.81 18.56 -3.86
CA GLU A 28 -5.28 19.79 -3.26
C GLU A 28 -5.36 19.77 -1.72
N VAL A 29 -6.49 19.35 -1.17
CA VAL A 29 -6.66 19.23 0.29
C VAL A 29 -5.69 18.21 0.87
N ASN A 30 -5.53 17.06 0.20
CA ASN A 30 -4.55 16.05 0.60
C ASN A 30 -3.12 16.59 0.53
N THR A 31 -2.79 17.35 -0.52
CA THR A 31 -1.47 18.00 -0.67
C THR A 31 -1.19 18.97 0.47
N ASN A 32 -2.16 19.80 0.85
CA ASN A 32 -1.98 20.75 1.96
C ASN A 32 -1.73 20.03 3.29
N ARG A 33 -2.45 18.95 3.57
CA ARG A 33 -2.21 18.10 4.77
C ARG A 33 -0.80 17.49 4.77
N LEU A 34 -0.31 17.05 3.60
CA LEU A 34 1.06 16.55 3.47
C LEU A 34 2.09 17.66 3.75
N LEU A 35 1.91 18.84 3.17
CA LEU A 35 2.82 19.96 3.37
C LEU A 35 2.88 20.41 4.85
N GLU A 36 1.75 20.46 5.54
CA GLU A 36 1.69 20.71 6.98
C GLU A 36 2.48 19.66 7.78
N LYS A 37 2.37 18.39 7.39
CA LYS A 37 3.12 17.31 8.06
C LYS A 37 4.62 17.43 7.79
N LEU A 38 5.02 17.70 6.53
CA LEU A 38 6.43 17.86 6.15
C LEU A 38 7.08 19.05 6.85
N ALA A 39 6.34 20.13 7.11
CA ALA A 39 6.84 21.28 7.87
C ALA A 39 7.20 20.96 9.32
N ASN A 40 6.70 19.84 9.87
CA ASN A 40 6.96 19.39 11.24
C ASN A 40 7.96 18.23 11.34
N VAL A 41 8.54 17.80 10.21
CA VAL A 41 9.58 16.74 10.18
C VAL A 41 10.92 17.35 10.56
N ASP A 42 11.67 16.69 11.45
CA ASP A 42 13.02 17.09 11.86
C ASP A 42 14.05 16.01 11.47
N PRO A 43 15.11 16.36 10.72
CA PRO A 43 15.36 17.65 10.08
C PRO A 43 14.37 17.92 8.95
N GLN A 44 14.10 19.21 8.70
CA GLN A 44 13.17 19.60 7.62
C GLN A 44 13.64 19.05 6.27
N PRO A 45 12.70 18.52 5.46
CA PRO A 45 13.01 18.09 4.11
C PRO A 45 13.38 19.29 3.23
N THR A 46 14.23 19.06 2.26
CA THR A 46 14.58 20.04 1.24
C THR A 46 13.35 20.37 0.36
N ASN A 47 13.43 21.49 -0.37
CA ASN A 47 12.37 21.84 -1.34
C ASN A 47 12.18 20.74 -2.40
N GLU A 48 13.26 20.08 -2.79
CA GLU A 48 13.25 18.96 -3.75
C GLU A 48 12.52 17.75 -3.19
N GLU A 49 12.86 17.32 -1.97
CA GLU A 49 12.19 16.21 -1.29
C GLU A 49 10.71 16.51 -1.08
N THR A 50 10.38 17.75 -0.72
CA THR A 50 8.99 18.21 -0.57
C THR A 50 8.22 18.13 -1.89
N ALA A 51 8.80 18.65 -2.98
CA ALA A 51 8.17 18.60 -4.30
C ALA A 51 7.98 17.15 -4.78
N HIS A 52 8.97 16.29 -4.55
CA HIS A 52 8.87 14.86 -4.88
C HIS A 52 7.75 14.17 -4.10
N ALA A 53 7.66 14.41 -2.79
CA ALA A 53 6.60 13.85 -1.95
C ALA A 53 5.21 14.27 -2.41
N VAL A 54 5.03 15.56 -2.76
CA VAL A 54 3.77 16.10 -3.27
C VAL A 54 3.37 15.45 -4.60
N LEU A 55 4.31 15.37 -5.56
CA LEU A 55 4.03 14.75 -6.86
C LEU A 55 3.70 13.27 -6.72
N THR A 56 4.43 12.56 -5.88
CA THR A 56 4.16 11.15 -5.59
C THR A 56 2.76 10.98 -5.02
N GLN A 57 2.38 11.78 -4.02
CA GLN A 57 1.04 11.68 -3.42
C GLN A 57 -0.07 12.00 -4.41
N GLN A 58 0.09 13.04 -5.25
CA GLN A 58 -0.91 13.39 -6.27
C GLN A 58 -1.09 12.26 -7.29
N THR A 59 0.02 11.70 -7.80
CA THR A 59 -0.03 10.56 -8.73
C THR A 59 -0.70 9.35 -8.08
N MET A 60 -0.38 9.07 -6.82
CA MET A 60 -0.99 7.97 -6.08
C MET A 60 -2.48 8.20 -5.84
N TYR A 61 -2.90 9.44 -5.51
CA TYR A 61 -4.31 9.78 -5.37
C TYR A 61 -5.10 9.45 -6.65
N GLU A 62 -4.61 9.86 -7.82
CA GLU A 62 -5.28 9.61 -9.10
C GLU A 62 -5.34 8.12 -9.43
N LEU A 63 -4.21 7.41 -9.33
CA LEU A 63 -4.13 5.98 -9.66
C LEU A 63 -4.98 5.12 -8.71
N LEU A 64 -4.92 5.38 -7.42
CA LEU A 64 -5.61 4.58 -6.41
C LEU A 64 -7.10 4.88 -6.38
N SER A 65 -7.49 6.14 -6.58
CA SER A 65 -8.90 6.51 -6.75
C SER A 65 -9.52 5.76 -7.93
N ALA A 66 -8.82 5.73 -9.07
CA ALA A 66 -9.26 4.96 -10.25
C ALA A 66 -9.27 3.44 -10.01
N ALA A 67 -8.40 2.93 -9.14
CA ALA A 67 -8.34 1.51 -8.78
C ALA A 67 -9.37 1.08 -7.72
N GLY A 68 -10.18 2.01 -7.20
CA GLY A 68 -11.15 1.73 -6.14
C GLY A 68 -10.50 1.43 -4.79
N ALA A 69 -9.41 2.11 -4.46
CA ALA A 69 -8.78 1.97 -3.15
C ALA A 69 -9.73 2.46 -2.05
N VAL A 70 -9.81 1.69 -0.97
CA VAL A 70 -10.58 2.05 0.24
C VAL A 70 -9.72 2.75 1.26
N TYR A 71 -8.41 2.55 1.18
CA TYR A 71 -7.41 3.25 1.98
C TYR A 71 -6.11 3.40 1.20
N ALA A 72 -5.44 4.52 1.38
CA ALA A 72 -4.04 4.69 1.07
C ALA A 72 -3.40 5.62 2.11
N GLY A 73 -2.15 5.37 2.45
CA GLY A 73 -1.41 6.22 3.37
C GLY A 73 0.08 6.19 3.04
N THR A 74 0.73 7.33 3.25
CA THR A 74 2.17 7.48 3.04
C THR A 74 2.87 7.65 4.38
N LEU A 75 3.85 6.81 4.64
CA LEU A 75 4.81 6.98 5.72
C LEU A 75 6.04 7.69 5.15
N LEU A 76 6.40 8.82 5.75
CA LEU A 76 7.62 9.55 5.42
C LEU A 76 8.52 9.56 6.66
N TYR A 77 9.76 9.14 6.51
CA TYR A 77 10.71 9.09 7.61
C TYR A 77 12.14 9.31 7.09
N LYS A 78 13.01 9.70 8.00
CA LYS A 78 14.43 9.84 7.69
C LYS A 78 15.20 8.72 8.37
N PRO A 79 15.74 7.76 7.60
CA PRO A 79 16.57 6.70 8.17
C PRO A 79 17.79 7.26 8.88
N THR A 80 18.18 6.62 9.98
CA THR A 80 19.30 7.10 10.84
C THR A 80 20.64 7.17 10.10
N GLN A 81 20.81 6.35 9.07
CA GLN A 81 22.07 6.23 8.32
C GLN A 81 22.03 6.87 6.92
N GLU A 82 20.87 7.42 6.52
CA GLU A 82 20.70 8.02 5.20
C GLU A 82 20.41 9.52 5.29
N THR A 83 20.89 10.26 4.29
CA THR A 83 20.63 11.72 4.20
C THR A 83 19.32 12.03 3.50
N ARG A 84 18.72 11.05 2.82
CA ARG A 84 17.49 11.21 2.04
C ARG A 84 16.26 10.79 2.82
N LEU A 85 15.15 11.45 2.53
CA LEU A 85 13.85 11.06 3.01
C LEU A 85 13.44 9.72 2.38
N ALA A 86 13.08 8.76 3.21
CA ALA A 86 12.51 7.49 2.78
C ALA A 86 10.99 7.52 2.85
N SER A 87 10.34 6.75 2.00
CA SER A 87 8.89 6.62 2.00
C SER A 87 8.45 5.17 1.90
N ALA A 88 7.34 4.87 2.55
CA ALA A 88 6.57 3.65 2.33
C ALA A 88 5.12 4.03 2.07
N ILE A 89 4.46 3.27 1.20
CA ILE A 89 3.06 3.47 0.85
C ILE A 89 2.29 2.22 1.25
N LEU A 90 1.28 2.40 2.08
CA LEU A 90 0.31 1.37 2.43
C LEU A 90 -0.97 1.62 1.65
N THR A 91 -1.48 0.60 0.99
CA THR A 91 -2.75 0.65 0.27
C THR A 91 -3.65 -0.50 0.65
N VAL A 92 -4.96 -0.26 0.64
CA VAL A 92 -5.98 -1.30 0.78
C VAL A 92 -6.97 -1.14 -0.36
N THR A 93 -7.08 -2.16 -1.18
CA THR A 93 -8.07 -2.23 -2.26
C THR A 93 -8.97 -3.43 -2.03
N ALA A 94 -10.18 -3.37 -2.59
CA ALA A 94 -11.06 -4.52 -2.56
C ALA A 94 -11.59 -4.81 -3.95
N ARG A 95 -11.68 -6.09 -4.23
CA ARG A 95 -12.08 -6.56 -5.55
C ARG A 95 -13.06 -7.73 -5.44
N PRO A 96 -14.03 -7.84 -6.35
CA PRO A 96 -14.77 -9.06 -6.49
C PRO A 96 -13.82 -10.23 -6.72
N SER A 97 -14.11 -11.37 -6.09
CA SER A 97 -13.33 -12.59 -6.24
C SER A 97 -14.25 -13.78 -6.09
N GLU A 98 -14.14 -14.74 -6.97
CA GLU A 98 -14.85 -16.02 -6.83
C GLU A 98 -14.24 -16.92 -5.73
N LEU A 99 -13.21 -16.41 -5.08
CA LEU A 99 -12.36 -17.14 -4.16
C LEU A 99 -12.78 -16.85 -2.72
N SER A 100 -13.59 -17.73 -2.14
CA SER A 100 -14.20 -17.49 -0.82
C SER A 100 -13.88 -18.51 0.27
N ASN A 101 -13.05 -19.53 0.00
CA ASN A 101 -12.74 -20.59 0.97
C ASN A 101 -11.24 -20.94 1.02
N GLU A 102 -10.83 -21.71 2.05
CA GLU A 102 -9.43 -22.07 2.30
C GLU A 102 -8.76 -22.82 1.13
N ASP A 103 -9.45 -23.76 0.49
CA ASP A 103 -8.94 -24.48 -0.68
C ASP A 103 -8.62 -23.53 -1.83
N THR A 104 -9.34 -22.45 -1.86
CA THR A 104 -9.20 -21.40 -2.84
C THR A 104 -7.95 -20.56 -2.61
N VAL A 105 -7.61 -20.26 -1.35
CA VAL A 105 -6.37 -19.54 -1.00
C VAL A 105 -5.16 -20.34 -1.48
N HIS A 106 -5.11 -21.65 -1.24
CA HIS A 106 -4.02 -22.49 -1.72
C HIS A 106 -3.95 -22.59 -3.25
N ARG A 107 -5.10 -22.58 -3.94
CA ARG A 107 -5.14 -22.54 -5.41
C ARG A 107 -4.66 -21.21 -5.93
N LEU A 108 -5.06 -20.10 -5.29
CA LEU A 108 -4.60 -18.76 -5.62
C LEU A 108 -3.09 -18.63 -5.47
N ALA A 109 -2.54 -19.09 -4.33
CA ALA A 109 -1.10 -19.06 -4.10
C ALA A 109 -0.33 -19.81 -5.19
N ARG A 110 -0.80 -20.98 -5.60
CA ARG A 110 -0.20 -21.75 -6.70
C ARG A 110 -0.32 -21.04 -8.04
N ALA A 111 -1.47 -20.44 -8.35
CA ALA A 111 -1.68 -19.70 -9.58
C ALA A 111 -0.78 -18.45 -9.63
N MET A 112 -0.69 -17.71 -8.54
CA MET A 112 0.20 -16.55 -8.44
C MET A 112 1.67 -16.94 -8.56
N GLY A 113 2.11 -18.02 -7.93
CA GLY A 113 3.48 -18.53 -8.07
C GLY A 113 3.83 -18.96 -9.51
N ALA A 114 2.85 -19.40 -10.30
CA ALA A 114 3.04 -19.70 -11.70
C ALA A 114 3.11 -18.43 -12.59
N ILE A 115 2.37 -17.38 -12.24
CA ILE A 115 2.32 -16.11 -13.00
C ILE A 115 3.54 -15.23 -12.65
N TYR A 116 3.83 -15.09 -11.36
CA TYR A 116 4.88 -14.22 -10.84
C TYR A 116 6.16 -15.02 -10.56
N GLN A 117 6.87 -15.44 -11.61
CA GLN A 117 8.05 -16.33 -11.49
C GLN A 117 9.20 -15.77 -10.64
N HIS A 118 9.24 -14.46 -10.42
CA HIS A 118 10.27 -13.77 -9.63
C HIS A 118 9.76 -13.28 -8.27
N ALA A 119 8.48 -13.53 -7.94
CA ALA A 119 7.91 -13.18 -6.65
C ALA A 119 8.04 -14.32 -5.64
N GLN A 120 8.14 -13.97 -4.37
CA GLN A 120 7.97 -14.91 -3.28
C GLN A 120 6.48 -14.99 -2.96
N VAL A 121 5.89 -16.15 -3.19
CA VAL A 121 4.47 -16.40 -2.94
C VAL A 121 4.32 -17.42 -1.83
N GLY A 122 3.51 -17.12 -0.82
CA GLY A 122 3.25 -17.98 0.31
C GLY A 122 1.81 -17.87 0.82
N VAL A 123 1.45 -18.78 1.71
CA VAL A 123 0.20 -18.71 2.47
C VAL A 123 0.57 -18.33 3.90
N VAL A 124 -0.07 -17.28 4.41
CA VAL A 124 0.07 -16.82 5.78
C VAL A 124 -1.22 -17.07 6.55
N GLN A 125 -1.11 -17.39 7.83
CA GLN A 125 -2.25 -17.61 8.70
C GLN A 125 -2.55 -16.32 9.45
N LEU A 126 -3.73 -15.76 9.21
CA LEU A 126 -4.28 -14.63 9.95
C LEU A 126 -5.33 -15.11 10.97
N ALA A 127 -5.77 -14.23 11.86
CA ALA A 127 -6.80 -14.54 12.84
C ALA A 127 -8.13 -15.01 12.22
N HIS A 128 -8.42 -14.53 11.01
CA HIS A 128 -9.67 -14.79 10.28
C HIS A 128 -9.54 -15.88 9.21
N GLY A 129 -8.44 -16.59 9.16
CA GLY A 129 -8.18 -17.64 8.19
C GLY A 129 -6.92 -17.39 7.36
N PRO A 130 -6.65 -18.28 6.40
CA PRO A 130 -5.47 -18.18 5.55
C PRO A 130 -5.61 -17.01 4.53
N ALA A 131 -4.47 -16.40 4.22
CA ALA A 131 -4.33 -15.36 3.21
C ALA A 131 -3.14 -15.66 2.30
N VAL A 132 -3.10 -15.10 1.10
CA VAL A 132 -1.95 -15.24 0.21
C VAL A 132 -1.05 -14.03 0.35
N SER A 133 0.23 -14.27 0.60
CA SER A 133 1.26 -13.23 0.58
C SER A 133 2.09 -13.33 -0.69
N VAL A 134 2.34 -12.19 -1.32
CA VAL A 134 3.17 -12.07 -2.53
C VAL A 134 4.15 -10.92 -2.33
N THR A 135 5.45 -11.22 -2.39
CA THR A 135 6.51 -10.19 -2.35
C THR A 135 7.24 -10.18 -3.67
N GLU A 136 7.37 -9.01 -4.27
CA GLU A 136 8.08 -8.85 -5.54
C GLU A 136 8.88 -7.54 -5.60
N ASP A 137 9.93 -7.56 -6.41
CA ASP A 137 10.69 -6.38 -6.79
C ASP A 137 10.25 -5.94 -8.18
N ARG A 138 9.82 -4.69 -8.29
CA ARG A 138 9.44 -4.08 -9.57
C ARG A 138 10.44 -3.01 -9.96
N LYS A 139 10.90 -3.08 -11.19
CA LYS A 139 11.66 -2.00 -11.80
C LYS A 139 10.66 -0.97 -12.32
N VAL A 140 10.72 0.23 -11.76
CA VAL A 140 9.86 1.35 -12.11
C VAL A 140 10.73 2.47 -12.67
N ASP A 141 10.35 3.03 -13.81
CA ASP A 141 11.00 4.23 -14.33
C ASP A 141 10.44 5.44 -13.56
N ARG A 142 11.30 6.08 -12.79
CA ARG A 142 10.93 7.36 -12.19
C ARG A 142 10.68 8.36 -13.31
N PRO A 143 9.54 9.08 -13.28
CA PRO A 143 9.36 10.18 -14.21
C PRO A 143 10.53 11.14 -14.06
N VAL A 144 11.07 11.59 -15.19
CA VAL A 144 12.11 12.63 -15.21
C VAL A 144 11.48 13.88 -14.60
N ASN A 145 11.79 14.12 -13.35
CA ASN A 145 11.37 15.34 -12.69
C ASN A 145 12.34 16.45 -13.06
N LEU A 146 11.84 17.57 -13.56
CA LEU A 146 12.65 18.74 -13.91
C LEU A 146 13.43 19.33 -12.73
N LEU A 147 13.16 18.84 -11.52
CA LEU A 147 13.77 19.30 -10.27
C LEU A 147 14.81 18.34 -9.70
N THR A 148 14.95 17.15 -10.28
CA THR A 148 15.92 16.16 -9.81
C THR A 148 16.73 15.60 -10.96
N ASP A 149 18.05 15.67 -10.89
CA ASP A 149 18.98 15.02 -11.85
C ASP A 149 18.92 13.48 -11.82
N GLY A 150 17.93 12.92 -11.14
CA GLY A 150 17.80 11.52 -10.76
C GLY A 150 16.68 10.74 -11.44
N GLY A 151 16.24 11.15 -12.63
CA GLY A 151 15.38 10.28 -13.46
C GLY A 151 16.10 9.00 -13.82
N GLY A 152 15.41 7.86 -13.69
CA GLY A 152 16.00 6.57 -14.04
C GLY A 152 15.26 5.42 -13.39
N PRO A 153 15.59 4.19 -13.76
CA PRO A 153 14.95 3.02 -13.19
C PRO A 153 15.31 2.89 -11.71
N THR A 154 14.29 2.74 -10.88
CA THR A 154 14.42 2.38 -9.47
C THR A 154 13.79 1.01 -9.23
N ILE A 155 14.19 0.36 -8.14
CA ILE A 155 13.55 -0.87 -7.69
C ILE A 155 12.60 -0.49 -6.56
N VAL A 156 11.33 -0.82 -6.74
CA VAL A 156 10.31 -0.76 -5.69
C VAL A 156 10.05 -2.18 -5.23
N ARG A 157 10.27 -2.46 -3.96
CA ARG A 157 9.81 -3.71 -3.34
C ARG A 157 8.43 -3.52 -2.80
N GLN A 158 7.57 -4.48 -3.09
CA GLN A 158 6.20 -4.47 -2.62
C GLN A 158 5.79 -5.84 -2.07
N MET A 159 4.94 -5.82 -1.05
CA MET A 159 4.29 -6.99 -0.50
C MET A 159 2.79 -6.81 -0.52
N HIS A 160 2.08 -7.79 -1.04
CA HIS A 160 0.64 -7.89 -1.06
C HIS A 160 0.19 -8.99 -0.11
N THR A 161 -0.87 -8.76 0.63
CA THR A 161 -1.57 -9.76 1.42
C THR A 161 -3.03 -9.80 0.99
N PHE A 162 -3.39 -10.84 0.25
CA PHE A 162 -4.74 -11.07 -0.26
C PHE A 162 -5.56 -11.81 0.77
N VAL A 163 -6.53 -11.12 1.35
CA VAL A 163 -7.37 -11.61 2.44
C VAL A 163 -8.78 -11.85 1.93
N PRO A 164 -9.27 -13.10 1.89
CA PRO A 164 -10.66 -13.39 1.55
C PRO A 164 -11.62 -12.75 2.56
N ILE A 165 -12.70 -12.16 2.08
CA ILE A 165 -13.73 -11.57 2.94
C ILE A 165 -14.77 -12.63 3.27
N PRO A 166 -14.94 -13.02 4.55
CA PRO A 166 -15.88 -14.06 4.94
C PRO A 166 -17.31 -13.77 4.47
N GLY A 167 -17.96 -14.79 3.92
CA GLY A 167 -19.35 -14.69 3.47
C GLY A 167 -19.57 -13.83 2.22
N ARG A 168 -18.51 -13.35 1.56
CA ARG A 168 -18.61 -12.57 0.33
C ARG A 168 -17.72 -13.13 -0.77
N LEU A 169 -18.13 -12.94 -2.01
CA LEU A 169 -17.29 -13.20 -3.19
C LEU A 169 -16.39 -12.00 -3.45
N ALA A 170 -15.54 -11.69 -2.49
CA ALA A 170 -14.63 -10.55 -2.53
C ALA A 170 -13.35 -10.83 -1.77
N MET A 171 -12.31 -10.10 -2.12
CA MET A 171 -10.99 -10.17 -1.52
C MET A 171 -10.47 -8.76 -1.26
N ALA A 172 -9.88 -8.55 -0.09
CA ALA A 172 -9.13 -7.34 0.21
C ALA A 172 -7.64 -7.59 -0.07
N ASP A 173 -7.00 -6.63 -0.71
CA ASP A 173 -5.55 -6.61 -0.96
C ASP A 173 -4.94 -5.51 -0.09
N PHE A 174 -4.19 -5.92 0.91
CA PHE A 174 -3.37 -5.06 1.76
C PHE A 174 -1.96 -5.06 1.19
N ALA A 175 -1.48 -3.91 0.72
CA ALA A 175 -0.18 -3.83 0.12
C ALA A 175 0.68 -2.74 0.75
N ILE A 176 1.97 -3.03 0.92
CA ILE A 176 2.98 -2.05 1.28
C ILE A 176 4.09 -2.03 0.24
N ALA A 177 4.56 -0.85 -0.11
CA ALA A 177 5.61 -0.66 -1.11
C ALA A 177 6.61 0.39 -0.65
N THR A 178 7.91 0.16 -0.93
CA THR A 178 8.99 1.11 -0.65
C THR A 178 10.12 0.98 -1.67
N GLU A 179 10.79 2.09 -1.95
CA GLU A 179 12.04 2.12 -2.70
C GLU A 179 13.26 1.92 -1.78
N ASN A 180 13.09 2.12 -0.47
CA ASN A 180 14.17 1.95 0.50
C ASN A 180 14.25 0.48 0.94
N LEU A 181 15.04 -0.29 0.19
CA LEU A 181 15.19 -1.73 0.43
C LEU A 181 15.89 -2.06 1.75
N ALA A 182 16.67 -1.13 2.31
CA ALA A 182 17.32 -1.31 3.62
C ALA A 182 16.31 -1.35 4.76
N GLU A 183 15.16 -0.70 4.59
CA GLU A 183 14.07 -0.62 5.57
C GLU A 183 12.92 -1.60 5.25
N TRP A 184 13.21 -2.66 4.50
CA TRP A 184 12.19 -3.61 4.08
C TRP A 184 11.55 -4.37 5.23
N GLU A 185 12.36 -4.86 6.18
CA GLU A 185 11.85 -5.64 7.31
C GLU A 185 10.85 -4.85 8.17
N PRO A 186 11.11 -3.59 8.57
CA PRO A 186 10.11 -2.73 9.19
C PRO A 186 8.81 -2.59 8.40
N CYS A 187 8.89 -2.49 7.07
CA CYS A 187 7.68 -2.43 6.22
C CYS A 187 6.85 -3.72 6.33
N VAL A 188 7.51 -4.89 6.32
CA VAL A 188 6.83 -6.18 6.48
C VAL A 188 6.15 -6.28 7.86
N GLU A 189 6.83 -5.83 8.92
CA GLU A 189 6.27 -5.82 10.28
C GLU A 189 5.03 -4.92 10.37
N ILE A 190 5.08 -3.73 9.77
CA ILE A 190 3.93 -2.81 9.70
C ILE A 190 2.74 -3.47 9.00
N LEU A 191 2.96 -4.07 7.82
CA LEU A 191 1.88 -4.73 7.09
C LEU A 191 1.30 -5.89 7.89
N ALA A 192 2.15 -6.69 8.54
CA ALA A 192 1.71 -7.79 9.39
C ALA A 192 0.88 -7.28 10.60
N GLU A 193 1.27 -6.17 11.21
CA GLU A 193 0.51 -5.52 12.28
C GLU A 193 -0.86 -5.07 11.80
N VAL A 194 -0.93 -4.35 10.67
CA VAL A 194 -2.20 -3.94 10.06
C VAL A 194 -3.10 -5.15 9.81
N CYS A 195 -2.55 -6.22 9.23
CA CYS A 195 -3.30 -7.45 8.95
C CYS A 195 -3.81 -8.16 10.23
N ARG A 196 -3.13 -8.04 11.37
CA ARG A 196 -3.60 -8.58 12.66
C ARG A 196 -4.80 -7.82 13.21
N THR A 197 -4.96 -6.55 12.86
CA THR A 197 -6.06 -5.70 13.34
C THR A 197 -7.33 -5.81 12.49
N ILE A 198 -7.31 -6.60 11.42
CA ILE A 198 -8.46 -6.77 10.54
C ILE A 198 -9.63 -7.36 11.35
N VAL A 199 -10.79 -6.72 11.22
CA VAL A 199 -12.06 -7.17 11.77
C VAL A 199 -13.11 -7.18 10.67
N PHE A 200 -13.78 -8.29 10.51
CA PHE A 200 -14.96 -8.40 9.67
C PHE A 200 -16.18 -8.29 10.59
N PRO A 201 -17.02 -7.23 10.45
CA PRO A 201 -18.27 -7.17 11.20
C PRO A 201 -19.13 -8.39 10.87
N GLU A 202 -19.75 -8.96 11.89
CA GLU A 202 -20.68 -10.08 11.70
C GLU A 202 -21.76 -9.66 10.70
N SER A 203 -22.02 -10.52 9.71
CA SER A 203 -23.11 -10.30 8.77
C SER A 203 -24.42 -10.34 9.57
N ALA A 204 -25.12 -9.20 9.65
CA ALA A 204 -26.41 -9.10 10.28
C ALA A 204 -27.48 -9.90 9.51
#